data_b9fedd4e63dfacbd6891f7c19f6da47e
#
_entry.id   b9fedd4e63dfacbd6891f7c19f6da47e
#
_cell.length_a   1.000
_cell.length_b   1.000
_cell.length_c   1.000
_cell.angle_alpha   90.00
_cell.angle_beta   90.00
_cell.angle_gamma   90.00
#
_symmetry.space_group_name_H-M   'P 1'
#
loop_
_entity.id
_entity.type
_entity.pdbx_description
1 polymer ?
#
loop_
_entity_poly.entity_id
_entity_poly.type
_entity_poly.pdbx_seq_one_letter_code
_entity_poly.pdbx_strand_id
1 'polypeptide(L)'
;MKLFNKIKKWFDNQENLFYLFLFVLIVPNIALCFTEPLPLVAKVANVLLPLGCYYLIMTLSRNCGKMLWILFLFVFFGAFQIVLLYLFGQSIIAVDMFLNLATTNSSEAMELLDNLLPALVTIVILYIPALILGMISIVRKRRLSVDFIRRQRKRAWGVLAIGFLSLGAAYLLDKKYEMTTDLYPVNVCYNVVLAVERNAQTLDYAETSKDFTFHAVATHPAEDREIYVLVVGETSRALNWSLYGYDRETNPKLSETPNLTAFTNVLTQSNTTHKSVPMLMSAVSAENFDSIYHQKGIITAFREAGFKTAFFSNQRYNNSFIDFFGKEADHCDFIKEDSLTAGQNLSDDNLLALVKEELAKGNRKQFIVLHTYGSHFNYRERYPAGAAFFRPDSPADAEFKYRDNLINAYDNSIRYTDDFLARLIGLLQQQDAGSAMLYTSDHGEDIFDDDRHLFLHASPVPSYYQLHVPFIVWTSDKYREKYPEHIAALQQNRQKSVASNRVVFHSVLDLAGVTTAYVNDSLSVASPSYTE
;
A
#
# COMPACT_ATOMS: atom_id res chain seq x y z
N MET A 1 14.29 -26.74 42.66
CA MET A 1 15.49 -26.00 43.12
C MET A 1 16.74 -26.29 42.28
N LYS A 2 17.15 -27.55 42.04
CA LYS A 2 18.37 -27.88 41.23
C LYS A 2 18.30 -27.37 39.77
N LEU A 3 17.17 -27.50 39.10
CA LEU A 3 16.98 -27.01 37.70
C LEU A 3 17.07 -25.48 37.63
N PHE A 4 16.40 -24.77 38.53
CA PHE A 4 16.43 -23.31 38.59
C PHE A 4 17.87 -22.78 38.82
N ASN A 5 18.64 -23.40 39.71
CA ASN A 5 20.03 -23.02 39.95
C ASN A 5 20.92 -23.30 38.71
N LYS A 6 20.66 -24.38 37.95
CA LYS A 6 21.38 -24.69 36.71
C LYS A 6 21.09 -23.65 35.63
N ILE A 7 19.81 -23.27 35.45
CA ILE A 7 19.37 -22.24 34.50
C ILE A 7 19.98 -20.89 34.89
N LYS A 8 19.89 -20.48 36.14
CA LYS A 8 20.51 -19.23 36.63
C LYS A 8 21.99 -19.19 36.35
N LYS A 9 22.75 -20.27 36.64
CA LYS A 9 24.17 -20.38 36.39
C LYS A 9 24.49 -20.27 34.88
N TRP A 10 23.63 -20.77 34.00
CA TRP A 10 23.81 -20.68 32.57
C TRP A 10 23.69 -19.22 32.08
N PHE A 11 22.67 -18.45 32.53
CA PHE A 11 22.51 -17.05 32.23
C PHE A 11 23.51 -16.11 32.92
N ASP A 12 24.15 -16.56 34.00
CA ASP A 12 25.23 -15.82 34.64
C ASP A 12 26.56 -15.96 33.89
N ASN A 13 26.72 -16.96 33.01
CA ASN A 13 27.93 -17.16 32.21
C ASN A 13 27.94 -16.24 30.99
N GLN A 14 28.93 -15.34 30.91
CA GLN A 14 29.08 -14.36 29.84
C GLN A 14 29.38 -14.98 28.47
N GLU A 15 30.02 -16.14 28.42
CA GLU A 15 30.27 -16.86 27.17
C GLU A 15 28.98 -17.42 26.58
N ASN A 16 28.07 -17.94 27.44
CA ASN A 16 26.75 -18.36 27.01
C ASN A 16 25.91 -17.18 26.49
N LEU A 17 25.95 -16.04 27.19
CA LEU A 17 25.24 -14.82 26.74
C LEU A 17 25.79 -14.31 25.42
N PHE A 18 27.08 -14.40 25.17
CA PHE A 18 27.68 -14.01 23.90
C PHE A 18 27.08 -14.81 22.74
N TYR A 19 26.96 -16.13 22.88
CA TYR A 19 26.33 -16.96 21.82
C TYR A 19 24.82 -16.77 21.73
N LEU A 20 24.13 -16.56 22.87
CA LEU A 20 22.71 -16.26 22.88
C LEU A 20 22.42 -14.97 22.07
N PHE A 21 23.22 -13.93 22.30
CA PHE A 21 23.02 -12.64 21.59
C PHE A 21 23.34 -12.76 20.10
N LEU A 22 24.33 -13.54 19.71
CA LEU A 22 24.57 -13.85 18.30
C LEU A 22 23.40 -14.60 17.67
N PHE A 23 22.85 -15.59 18.38
CA PHE A 23 21.69 -16.34 17.92
C PHE A 23 20.48 -15.41 17.72
N VAL A 24 20.17 -14.56 18.69
CA VAL A 24 19.05 -13.61 18.62
C VAL A 24 19.20 -12.65 17.43
N LEU A 25 20.41 -12.17 17.15
CA LEU A 25 20.68 -11.28 16.01
C LEU A 25 20.53 -11.98 14.65
N ILE A 26 20.81 -13.29 14.56
CA ILE A 26 20.78 -14.01 13.27
C ILE A 26 19.42 -14.70 12.98
N VAL A 27 18.50 -14.73 13.95
CA VAL A 27 17.18 -15.37 13.77
C VAL A 27 16.45 -14.92 12.51
N PRO A 28 16.36 -13.60 12.19
CA PRO A 28 15.67 -13.17 10.98
C PRO A 28 16.29 -13.76 9.70
N ASN A 29 17.63 -13.81 9.62
CA ASN A 29 18.33 -14.40 8.47
C ASN A 29 18.06 -15.90 8.33
N ILE A 30 17.98 -16.62 9.46
CA ILE A 30 17.62 -18.04 9.45
C ILE A 30 16.19 -18.22 8.96
N ALA A 31 15.25 -17.42 9.44
CA ALA A 31 13.85 -17.46 9.00
C ALA A 31 13.75 -17.21 7.49
N LEU A 32 14.38 -16.16 6.98
CA LEU A 32 14.41 -15.81 5.57
C LEU A 32 15.02 -16.90 4.67
N CYS A 33 15.93 -17.75 5.19
CA CYS A 33 16.41 -18.90 4.43
C CYS A 33 15.31 -19.90 4.08
N PHE A 34 14.26 -19.99 4.89
CA PHE A 34 13.15 -20.91 4.66
C PHE A 34 12.04 -20.28 3.82
N THR A 35 11.86 -18.97 3.93
CA THR A 35 10.76 -18.26 3.28
C THR A 35 11.11 -17.73 1.89
N GLU A 36 12.36 -17.29 1.67
CA GLU A 36 12.73 -16.64 0.41
C GLU A 36 13.07 -17.68 -0.70
N PRO A 37 12.61 -17.46 -1.94
CA PRO A 37 12.85 -18.33 -3.09
C PRO A 37 14.24 -18.12 -3.71
N LEU A 38 15.29 -18.08 -2.88
CA LEU A 38 16.66 -17.84 -3.31
C LEU A 38 17.42 -19.15 -3.56
N PRO A 39 18.42 -19.16 -4.47
CA PRO A 39 19.35 -20.29 -4.62
C PRO A 39 20.10 -20.61 -3.32
N LEU A 40 20.42 -21.87 -3.11
CA LEU A 40 21.08 -22.34 -1.86
C LEU A 40 22.33 -21.52 -1.51
N VAL A 41 23.13 -21.15 -2.51
CA VAL A 41 24.36 -20.37 -2.30
C VAL A 41 24.05 -18.97 -1.79
N ALA A 42 23.00 -18.32 -2.33
CA ALA A 42 22.53 -17.02 -1.85
C ALA A 42 21.99 -17.13 -0.41
N LYS A 43 21.22 -18.18 -0.10
CA LYS A 43 20.75 -18.45 1.28
C LYS A 43 21.92 -18.61 2.26
N VAL A 44 22.98 -19.33 1.87
CA VAL A 44 24.20 -19.46 2.68
C VAL A 44 24.89 -18.10 2.88
N ALA A 45 25.00 -17.30 1.82
CA ALA A 45 25.55 -15.94 1.93
C ALA A 45 24.73 -15.07 2.88
N ASN A 46 23.38 -15.14 2.76
CA ASN A 46 22.45 -14.36 3.60
C ASN A 46 22.47 -14.73 5.10
N VAL A 47 23.01 -15.90 5.46
CA VAL A 47 23.24 -16.26 6.86
C VAL A 47 24.67 -15.97 7.27
N LEU A 48 25.66 -16.44 6.52
CA LEU A 48 27.05 -16.41 6.98
C LEU A 48 27.66 -15.02 6.96
N LEU A 49 27.30 -14.18 5.98
CA LEU A 49 27.85 -12.83 5.91
C LEU A 49 27.34 -11.95 7.07
N PRO A 50 26.03 -11.81 7.34
CA PRO A 50 25.54 -11.08 8.51
C PRO A 50 26.01 -11.69 9.83
N LEU A 51 26.02 -13.02 9.96
CA LEU A 51 26.55 -13.70 11.15
C LEU A 51 28.01 -13.33 11.39
N GLY A 52 28.84 -13.34 10.35
CA GLY A 52 30.26 -12.95 10.45
C GLY A 52 30.42 -11.50 10.88
N CYS A 53 29.60 -10.60 10.36
CA CYS A 53 29.58 -9.19 10.75
C CYS A 53 29.15 -9.02 12.21
N TYR A 54 28.03 -9.59 12.64
CA TYR A 54 27.58 -9.53 14.03
C TYR A 54 28.61 -10.17 14.98
N TYR A 55 29.16 -11.31 14.58
CA TYR A 55 30.18 -12.00 15.35
C TYR A 55 31.42 -11.13 15.56
N LEU A 56 31.90 -10.48 14.51
CA LEU A 56 33.07 -9.60 14.60
C LEU A 56 32.77 -8.40 15.51
N ILE A 57 31.61 -7.73 15.32
CA ILE A 57 31.16 -6.60 16.13
C ILE A 57 31.08 -7.01 17.62
N MET A 58 30.51 -8.17 17.92
CA MET A 58 30.42 -8.69 19.29
C MET A 58 31.77 -8.90 19.95
N THR A 59 32.87 -9.02 19.18
CA THR A 59 34.24 -9.12 19.70
C THR A 59 34.94 -7.78 19.94
N LEU A 60 34.31 -6.65 19.62
CA LEU A 60 34.91 -5.32 19.80
C LEU A 60 34.95 -4.88 21.28
N SER A 61 34.12 -5.47 22.13
CA SER A 61 34.10 -5.21 23.56
C SER A 61 34.14 -6.51 24.37
N ARG A 62 34.73 -6.43 25.56
CA ARG A 62 34.67 -7.52 26.54
C ARG A 62 33.31 -7.63 27.25
N ASN A 63 32.44 -6.63 27.12
CA ASN A 63 31.07 -6.67 27.62
C ASN A 63 30.09 -6.94 26.44
N CYS A 64 29.59 -8.18 26.35
CA CYS A 64 28.71 -8.59 25.27
C CYS A 64 27.34 -7.88 25.31
N GLY A 65 26.84 -7.52 26.50
CA GLY A 65 25.59 -6.74 26.63
C GLY A 65 25.72 -5.35 26.04
N LYS A 66 26.90 -4.68 26.21
CA LYS A 66 27.15 -3.40 25.56
C LYS A 66 27.06 -3.51 24.02
N MET A 67 27.60 -4.58 23.46
CA MET A 67 27.59 -4.79 22.02
C MET A 67 26.16 -5.08 21.50
N LEU A 68 25.35 -5.85 22.23
CA LEU A 68 23.96 -6.06 21.90
C LEU A 68 23.19 -4.73 21.86
N TRP A 69 23.38 -3.85 22.85
CA TRP A 69 22.72 -2.54 22.89
C TRP A 69 23.24 -1.57 21.81
N ILE A 70 24.48 -1.67 21.40
CA ILE A 70 25.00 -0.95 20.22
C ILE A 70 24.30 -1.43 18.94
N LEU A 71 23.97 -2.73 18.88
CA LEU A 71 23.24 -3.34 17.76
C LEU A 71 21.70 -3.27 17.93
N PHE A 72 21.18 -2.44 18.86
CA PHE A 72 19.75 -2.34 19.15
C PHE A 72 18.89 -2.07 17.89
N LEU A 73 19.38 -1.22 16.99
CA LEU A 73 18.67 -0.94 15.74
C LEU A 73 18.47 -2.21 14.90
N PHE A 74 19.44 -3.11 14.84
CA PHE A 74 19.30 -4.38 14.14
C PHE A 74 18.40 -5.38 14.88
N VAL A 75 18.33 -5.30 16.21
CA VAL A 75 17.32 -6.04 17.00
C VAL A 75 15.92 -5.55 16.67
N PHE A 76 15.72 -4.24 16.57
CA PHE A 76 14.45 -3.63 16.18
C PHE A 76 14.03 -4.06 14.77
N PHE A 77 14.93 -3.95 13.78
CA PHE A 77 14.65 -4.40 12.42
C PHE A 77 14.40 -5.91 12.35
N GLY A 78 15.09 -6.70 13.19
CA GLY A 78 14.84 -8.14 13.31
C GLY A 78 13.44 -8.45 13.82
N ALA A 79 12.97 -7.71 14.82
CA ALA A 79 11.60 -7.81 15.32
C ALA A 79 10.59 -7.44 14.22
N PHE A 80 10.83 -6.34 13.51
CA PHE A 80 9.99 -5.90 12.40
C PHE A 80 9.94 -6.94 11.27
N GLN A 81 11.10 -7.51 10.89
CA GLN A 81 11.16 -8.58 9.89
C GLN A 81 10.33 -9.81 10.28
N ILE A 82 10.31 -10.19 11.57
CA ILE A 82 9.51 -11.32 12.06
C ILE A 82 8.01 -11.01 11.98
N VAL A 83 7.59 -9.76 12.27
CA VAL A 83 6.19 -9.33 12.08
C VAL A 83 5.79 -9.49 10.61
N LEU A 84 6.63 -9.04 9.69
CA LEU A 84 6.32 -9.15 8.25
C LEU A 84 6.24 -10.59 7.78
N LEU A 85 7.13 -11.46 8.25
CA LEU A 85 7.04 -12.89 7.95
C LEU A 85 5.78 -13.54 8.54
N TYR A 86 5.30 -13.04 9.67
CA TYR A 86 4.02 -13.49 10.23
C TYR A 86 2.84 -13.04 9.37
N LEU A 87 2.85 -11.79 8.89
CA LEU A 87 1.76 -11.24 8.08
C LEU A 87 1.72 -11.82 6.65
N PHE A 88 2.87 -11.93 6.01
CA PHE A 88 2.96 -12.21 4.58
C PHE A 88 3.63 -13.56 4.25
N GLY A 89 4.12 -14.29 5.24
CA GLY A 89 4.77 -15.59 5.06
C GLY A 89 6.13 -15.56 4.36
N GLN A 90 6.46 -14.49 3.66
CA GLN A 90 7.69 -14.31 2.89
C GLN A 90 8.08 -12.84 2.78
N SER A 91 9.22 -12.58 2.19
CA SER A 91 9.77 -11.26 1.83
C SER A 91 10.56 -10.53 2.89
N ILE A 92 11.51 -9.75 2.41
CA ILE A 92 12.36 -8.87 3.19
C ILE A 92 11.74 -7.47 3.23
N ILE A 93 12.00 -6.71 4.30
CA ILE A 93 11.46 -5.35 4.49
C ILE A 93 11.74 -4.48 3.25
N ALA A 94 10.67 -4.03 2.58
CA ALA A 94 10.72 -3.15 1.42
C ALA A 94 10.67 -1.67 1.82
N VAL A 95 11.09 -0.77 0.91
CA VAL A 95 11.05 0.68 1.14
C VAL A 95 9.62 1.18 1.43
N ASP A 96 8.63 0.62 0.73
CA ASP A 96 7.22 1.01 0.88
C ASP A 96 6.66 0.75 2.27
N MET A 97 7.21 -0.22 3.00
CA MET A 97 6.83 -0.49 4.38
C MET A 97 7.27 0.62 5.34
N PHE A 98 8.42 1.25 5.08
CA PHE A 98 8.84 2.43 5.83
C PHE A 98 8.02 3.66 5.47
N LEU A 99 7.66 3.83 4.19
CA LEU A 99 6.80 4.91 3.74
C LEU A 99 5.37 4.75 4.30
N ASN A 100 4.81 3.54 4.27
CA ASN A 100 3.53 3.25 4.91
C ASN A 100 3.56 3.58 6.41
N LEU A 101 4.61 3.17 7.12
CA LEU A 101 4.74 3.49 8.55
C LEU A 101 4.75 5.01 8.81
N ALA A 102 5.31 5.80 7.89
CA ALA A 102 5.34 7.26 8.00
C ALA A 102 3.97 7.91 7.72
N THR A 103 3.11 7.27 6.91
CA THR A 103 1.79 7.78 6.49
C THR A 103 0.62 7.17 7.27
N THR A 104 0.85 6.04 7.99
CA THR A 104 -0.17 5.35 8.81
C THR A 104 -0.55 6.21 10.02
N ASN A 105 -1.84 6.40 10.23
CA ASN A 105 -2.36 7.10 11.39
C ASN A 105 -2.56 6.17 12.60
N SER A 106 -2.76 6.76 13.80
CA SER A 106 -2.87 5.99 15.05
C SER A 106 -4.07 5.04 15.09
N SER A 107 -5.18 5.33 14.41
CA SER A 107 -6.34 4.45 14.38
C SER A 107 -6.08 3.20 13.53
N GLU A 108 -5.49 3.36 12.35
CA GLU A 108 -5.08 2.24 11.49
C GLU A 108 -4.03 1.35 12.19
N ALA A 109 -3.05 1.98 12.88
CA ALA A 109 -2.06 1.24 13.64
C ALA A 109 -2.69 0.41 14.76
N MET A 110 -3.71 0.93 15.46
CA MET A 110 -4.41 0.20 16.52
C MET A 110 -5.25 -0.97 15.97
N GLU A 111 -5.97 -0.77 14.87
CA GLU A 111 -6.73 -1.82 14.19
C GLU A 111 -5.82 -3.00 13.77
N LEU A 112 -4.59 -2.70 13.34
CA LEU A 112 -3.60 -3.72 12.98
C LEU A 112 -3.01 -4.43 14.21
N LEU A 113 -2.71 -3.70 15.30
CA LEU A 113 -2.04 -4.24 16.49
C LEU A 113 -2.84 -5.36 17.17
N ASP A 114 -4.18 -5.26 17.20
CA ASP A 114 -5.03 -6.28 17.80
C ASP A 114 -4.86 -7.65 17.12
N ASN A 115 -4.52 -7.65 15.84
CA ASN A 115 -4.33 -8.85 15.03
C ASN A 115 -2.88 -9.40 15.05
N LEU A 116 -1.93 -8.61 15.54
CA LEU A 116 -0.51 -8.99 15.62
C LEU A 116 -0.10 -9.66 16.93
N LEU A 117 -1.04 -9.95 17.83
CA LEU A 117 -0.72 -10.47 19.16
C LEU A 117 0.23 -11.69 19.15
N PRO A 118 0.06 -12.74 18.29
CA PRO A 118 1.00 -13.87 18.27
C PRO A 118 2.41 -13.48 17.86
N ALA A 119 2.55 -12.58 16.87
CA ALA A 119 3.85 -12.07 16.44
C ALA A 119 4.51 -11.24 17.56
N LEU A 120 3.73 -10.38 18.23
CA LEU A 120 4.21 -9.58 19.35
C LEU A 120 4.68 -10.44 20.51
N VAL A 121 3.94 -11.50 20.87
CA VAL A 121 4.35 -12.47 21.90
C VAL A 121 5.67 -13.14 21.51
N THR A 122 5.84 -13.54 20.25
CA THR A 122 7.08 -14.14 19.75
C THR A 122 8.26 -13.18 19.88
N ILE A 123 8.07 -11.91 19.49
CA ILE A 123 9.09 -10.86 19.62
C ILE A 123 9.48 -10.61 21.08
N VAL A 124 8.48 -10.51 21.95
CA VAL A 124 8.70 -10.31 23.39
C VAL A 124 9.53 -11.46 23.98
N ILE A 125 9.18 -12.71 23.66
CA ILE A 125 9.91 -13.88 24.15
C ILE A 125 11.33 -13.93 23.59
N LEU A 126 11.53 -13.58 22.34
CA LEU A 126 12.83 -13.68 21.67
C LEU A 126 13.79 -12.56 22.06
N TYR A 127 13.33 -11.31 22.02
CA TYR A 127 14.20 -10.14 22.12
C TYR A 127 14.25 -9.50 23.52
N ILE A 128 13.12 -9.41 24.24
CA ILE A 128 13.08 -8.70 25.53
C ILE A 128 13.99 -9.36 26.59
N PRO A 129 14.00 -10.70 26.78
CA PRO A 129 14.91 -11.33 27.73
C PRO A 129 16.38 -11.09 27.37
N ALA A 130 16.74 -11.11 26.07
CA ALA A 130 18.10 -10.86 25.63
C ALA A 130 18.54 -9.41 25.95
N LEU A 131 17.68 -8.41 25.69
CA LEU A 131 17.93 -7.01 26.01
C LEU A 131 18.07 -6.79 27.53
N ILE A 132 17.22 -7.42 28.34
CA ILE A 132 17.29 -7.36 29.81
C ILE A 132 18.63 -7.98 30.30
N LEU A 133 18.99 -9.15 29.80
CA LEU A 133 20.26 -9.82 30.15
C LEU A 133 21.47 -8.98 29.70
N GLY A 134 21.39 -8.34 28.54
CA GLY A 134 22.37 -7.38 28.05
C GLY A 134 22.55 -6.20 29.02
N MET A 135 21.43 -5.61 29.48
CA MET A 135 21.46 -4.52 30.47
C MET A 135 22.05 -4.97 31.81
N ILE A 136 21.64 -6.14 32.30
CA ILE A 136 22.21 -6.72 33.52
C ILE A 136 23.74 -6.93 33.39
N SER A 137 24.20 -7.37 32.22
CA SER A 137 25.66 -7.54 31.96
C SER A 137 26.38 -6.19 32.01
N ILE A 138 25.77 -5.11 31.50
CA ILE A 138 26.33 -3.75 31.56
C ILE A 138 26.40 -3.25 33.02
N VAL A 139 25.27 -3.25 33.72
CA VAL A 139 25.16 -2.74 35.10
C VAL A 139 26.10 -3.47 36.06
N ARG A 140 26.19 -4.80 35.93
CA ARG A 140 27.07 -5.62 36.73
C ARG A 140 28.54 -5.60 36.26
N LYS A 141 28.86 -4.80 35.23
CA LYS A 141 30.23 -4.64 34.67
C LYS A 141 30.89 -5.98 34.32
N ARG A 142 30.09 -6.96 33.87
CA ARG A 142 30.59 -8.30 33.53
C ARG A 142 31.48 -8.23 32.28
N ARG A 143 32.53 -9.07 32.26
CA ARG A 143 33.54 -9.05 31.19
C ARG A 143 33.90 -10.47 30.74
N LEU A 144 34.01 -10.67 29.46
CA LEU A 144 34.62 -11.84 28.83
C LEU A 144 36.13 -11.83 28.99
N SER A 145 36.77 -13.01 29.01
CA SER A 145 38.22 -13.12 29.04
C SER A 145 38.83 -12.62 27.71
N VAL A 146 40.04 -12.11 27.76
CA VAL A 146 40.76 -11.65 26.56
C VAL A 146 41.00 -12.80 25.60
N ASP A 147 41.34 -13.97 26.12
CA ASP A 147 41.60 -15.17 25.31
C ASP A 147 40.32 -15.68 24.61
N PHE A 148 39.16 -15.61 25.28
CA PHE A 148 37.89 -15.90 24.64
C PHE A 148 37.66 -14.95 23.46
N ILE A 149 37.74 -13.64 23.67
CA ILE A 149 37.55 -12.64 22.61
C ILE A 149 38.51 -12.87 21.44
N ARG A 150 39.80 -13.15 21.72
CA ARG A 150 40.79 -13.40 20.66
C ARG A 150 40.43 -14.65 19.83
N ARG A 151 40.01 -15.73 20.50
CA ARG A 151 39.55 -16.95 19.80
C ARG A 151 38.31 -16.68 18.97
N GLN A 152 37.31 -15.97 19.54
CA GLN A 152 36.06 -15.67 18.83
C GLN A 152 36.30 -14.75 17.64
N ARG A 153 37.15 -13.76 17.74
CA ARG A 153 37.53 -12.89 16.62
C ARG A 153 38.14 -13.65 15.43
N LYS A 154 39.02 -14.62 15.72
CA LYS A 154 39.58 -15.48 14.66
C LYS A 154 38.47 -16.30 13.96
N ARG A 155 37.51 -16.86 14.73
CA ARG A 155 36.36 -17.59 14.20
C ARG A 155 35.46 -16.67 13.37
N ALA A 156 35.18 -15.45 13.85
CA ALA A 156 34.39 -14.45 13.15
C ALA A 156 34.99 -14.14 11.78
N TRP A 157 36.30 -13.95 11.67
CA TRP A 157 36.97 -13.75 10.38
C TRP A 157 36.83 -14.95 9.45
N GLY A 158 36.88 -16.18 9.98
CA GLY A 158 36.65 -17.39 9.20
C GLY A 158 35.22 -17.47 8.64
N VAL A 159 34.22 -17.19 9.48
CA VAL A 159 32.80 -17.14 9.05
C VAL A 159 32.58 -16.05 7.99
N LEU A 160 33.16 -14.87 8.24
CA LEU A 160 33.03 -13.74 7.32
C LEU A 160 33.68 -14.03 5.95
N ALA A 161 34.86 -14.67 5.94
CA ALA A 161 35.52 -15.06 4.70
C ALA A 161 34.66 -16.07 3.87
N ILE A 162 34.06 -17.07 4.53
CA ILE A 162 33.14 -18.00 3.88
C ILE A 162 31.91 -17.24 3.39
N GLY A 163 31.37 -16.31 4.17
CA GLY A 163 30.24 -15.46 3.77
C GLY A 163 30.52 -14.67 2.49
N PHE A 164 31.70 -14.02 2.38
CA PHE A 164 32.10 -13.30 1.16
C PHE A 164 32.31 -14.21 -0.04
N LEU A 165 32.89 -15.40 0.16
CA LEU A 165 33.02 -16.39 -0.91
C LEU A 165 31.65 -16.86 -1.41
N SER A 166 30.71 -17.10 -0.49
CA SER A 166 29.33 -17.46 -0.84
C SER A 166 28.60 -16.33 -1.56
N LEU A 167 28.82 -15.07 -1.15
CA LEU A 167 28.28 -13.89 -1.82
C LEU A 167 28.80 -13.78 -3.26
N GLY A 168 30.12 -13.89 -3.45
CA GLY A 168 30.71 -13.91 -4.79
C GLY A 168 30.15 -15.02 -5.67
N ALA A 169 29.97 -16.23 -5.10
CA ALA A 169 29.34 -17.34 -5.81
C ALA A 169 27.85 -17.06 -6.11
N ALA A 170 27.11 -16.40 -5.22
CA ALA A 170 25.71 -16.03 -5.48
C ALA A 170 25.59 -15.10 -6.69
N TYR A 171 26.39 -14.05 -6.81
CA TYR A 171 26.44 -13.16 -7.96
C TYR A 171 26.85 -13.85 -9.27
N LEU A 172 27.67 -14.90 -9.19
CA LEU A 172 28.10 -15.65 -10.36
C LEU A 172 27.01 -16.62 -10.87
N LEU A 173 26.24 -17.19 -9.95
CA LEU A 173 25.25 -18.22 -10.24
C LEU A 173 23.84 -17.68 -10.49
N ASP A 174 23.51 -16.52 -9.89
CA ASP A 174 22.22 -15.86 -10.04
C ASP A 174 22.44 -14.39 -10.42
N LYS A 175 22.22 -14.09 -11.70
CA LYS A 175 22.35 -12.70 -12.22
C LYS A 175 21.30 -11.73 -11.67
N LYS A 176 20.25 -12.23 -11.04
CA LYS A 176 19.18 -11.40 -10.46
C LYS A 176 19.43 -11.10 -8.99
N TYR A 177 20.38 -11.81 -8.36
CA TYR A 177 20.70 -11.59 -6.95
C TYR A 177 21.36 -10.22 -6.75
N GLU A 178 20.76 -9.40 -5.86
CA GLU A 178 21.28 -8.09 -5.48
C GLU A 178 21.32 -7.96 -3.95
N MET A 179 22.49 -7.58 -3.42
CA MET A 179 22.69 -7.44 -1.97
C MET A 179 21.76 -6.37 -1.36
N THR A 180 21.43 -5.33 -2.13
CA THR A 180 20.56 -4.23 -1.70
C THR A 180 19.09 -4.60 -1.65
N THR A 181 18.68 -5.69 -2.28
CA THR A 181 17.31 -6.21 -2.26
C THR A 181 17.19 -7.50 -1.48
N ASP A 182 18.18 -8.41 -1.62
CA ASP A 182 18.02 -9.81 -1.20
C ASP A 182 18.76 -10.17 0.09
N LEU A 183 19.69 -9.32 0.58
CA LEU A 183 20.49 -9.61 1.77
C LEU A 183 20.03 -8.80 2.98
N TYR A 184 19.34 -9.44 3.92
CA TYR A 184 19.04 -8.85 5.23
C TYR A 184 20.32 -8.84 6.13
N PRO A 185 20.68 -7.75 6.82
CA PRO A 185 19.98 -6.48 6.96
C PRO A 185 20.49 -5.36 6.02
N VAL A 186 21.29 -5.67 5.00
CA VAL A 186 21.83 -4.65 4.07
C VAL A 186 20.69 -3.94 3.34
N ASN A 187 19.73 -4.72 2.84
CA ASN A 187 18.53 -4.18 2.19
C ASN A 187 17.76 -3.23 3.10
N VAL A 188 17.63 -3.56 4.39
CA VAL A 188 16.92 -2.72 5.37
C VAL A 188 17.62 -1.37 5.53
N CYS A 189 18.95 -1.38 5.68
CA CYS A 189 19.73 -0.15 5.76
C CYS A 189 19.59 0.69 4.48
N TYR A 190 19.63 0.06 3.32
CA TYR A 190 19.42 0.72 2.03
C TYR A 190 18.02 1.32 1.92
N ASN A 191 16.99 0.54 2.25
CA ASN A 191 15.60 0.96 2.16
C ASN A 191 15.23 2.08 3.17
N VAL A 192 15.85 2.11 4.35
CA VAL A 192 15.71 3.25 5.29
C VAL A 192 16.27 4.53 4.67
N VAL A 193 17.45 4.48 4.07
CA VAL A 193 18.05 5.66 3.42
C VAL A 193 17.15 6.12 2.27
N LEU A 194 16.71 5.19 1.43
CA LEU A 194 15.82 5.48 0.30
C LEU A 194 14.45 6.04 0.76
N ALA A 195 13.89 5.52 1.86
CA ALA A 195 12.65 6.05 2.40
C ALA A 195 12.80 7.48 2.94
N VAL A 196 13.92 7.77 3.62
CA VAL A 196 14.23 9.14 4.09
C VAL A 196 14.41 10.09 2.91
N GLU A 197 15.11 9.67 1.85
CA GLU A 197 15.29 10.47 0.63
C GLU A 197 13.96 10.76 -0.07
N ARG A 198 13.13 9.74 -0.29
CA ARG A 198 11.80 9.89 -0.89
C ARG A 198 10.89 10.77 -0.06
N ASN A 199 10.91 10.61 1.26
CA ASN A 199 10.13 11.47 2.15
C ASN A 199 10.61 12.93 2.07
N ALA A 200 11.92 13.19 2.01
CA ALA A 200 12.45 14.54 1.82
C ALA A 200 12.00 15.14 0.47
N GLN A 201 12.06 14.37 -0.62
CA GLN A 201 11.57 14.81 -1.94
C GLN A 201 10.06 15.11 -1.90
N THR A 202 9.28 14.32 -1.17
CA THR A 202 7.84 14.56 -0.98
C THR A 202 7.61 15.88 -0.25
N LEU A 203 8.38 16.19 0.79
CA LEU A 203 8.27 17.46 1.52
C LEU A 203 8.66 18.68 0.67
N ASP A 204 9.57 18.52 -0.28
CA ASP A 204 10.03 19.58 -1.19
C ASP A 204 9.09 19.76 -2.41
N TYR A 205 8.03 18.95 -2.54
CA TYR A 205 7.14 18.93 -3.69
C TYR A 205 6.58 20.31 -4.08
N ALA A 206 6.21 21.13 -3.10
CA ALA A 206 5.68 22.47 -3.35
C ALA A 206 6.65 23.36 -4.15
N GLU A 207 7.96 23.22 -3.92
CA GLU A 207 9.00 23.94 -4.65
C GLU A 207 9.34 23.29 -5.99
N THR A 208 9.44 21.98 -6.02
CA THR A 208 9.87 21.23 -7.22
C THR A 208 8.81 21.20 -8.32
N SER A 209 7.52 21.33 -7.97
CA SER A 209 6.40 21.34 -8.91
C SER A 209 5.82 22.73 -9.20
N LYS A 210 6.33 23.81 -8.58
CA LYS A 210 5.72 25.16 -8.65
C LYS A 210 5.56 25.70 -10.07
N ASP A 211 6.56 25.46 -10.93
CA ASP A 211 6.61 25.97 -12.30
C ASP A 211 6.03 24.97 -13.31
N PHE A 212 5.54 23.81 -12.83
CA PHE A 212 4.96 22.80 -13.70
C PHE A 212 3.60 23.25 -14.23
N THR A 213 3.36 23.05 -15.51
CA THR A 213 2.08 23.25 -16.20
C THR A 213 1.87 22.17 -17.25
N PHE A 214 0.65 21.72 -17.39
CA PHE A 214 0.22 20.81 -18.45
C PHE A 214 0.03 21.54 -19.79
N HIS A 215 -0.16 22.86 -19.78
CA HIS A 215 -0.69 23.63 -20.91
C HIS A 215 -1.95 23.01 -21.50
N ALA A 216 -2.83 22.56 -20.61
CA ALA A 216 -4.02 21.81 -20.98
C ALA A 216 -5.12 22.75 -21.53
N VAL A 217 -5.80 22.29 -22.58
CA VAL A 217 -6.88 23.03 -23.22
C VAL A 217 -8.09 22.12 -23.41
N ALA A 218 -9.30 22.65 -23.24
CA ALA A 218 -10.54 21.97 -23.56
C ALA A 218 -10.85 22.07 -25.06
N THR A 219 -11.19 20.94 -25.68
CA THR A 219 -11.62 20.85 -27.10
C THR A 219 -13.12 20.83 -27.26
N HIS A 220 -13.85 20.45 -26.21
CA HIS A 220 -15.31 20.49 -26.21
C HIS A 220 -15.83 21.94 -26.13
N PRO A 221 -16.99 22.27 -26.80
CA PRO A 221 -17.52 23.62 -26.83
C PRO A 221 -17.64 24.24 -25.41
N ALA A 222 -17.29 25.52 -25.28
CA ALA A 222 -17.29 26.21 -23.99
C ALA A 222 -18.70 26.43 -23.43
N GLU A 223 -19.72 26.49 -24.31
CA GLU A 223 -21.15 26.64 -23.95
C GLU A 223 -21.76 25.37 -23.38
N ASP A 224 -21.16 24.20 -23.61
CA ASP A 224 -21.67 22.94 -23.11
C ASP A 224 -21.55 22.83 -21.60
N ARG A 225 -22.62 22.34 -20.98
CA ARG A 225 -22.55 21.94 -19.58
C ARG A 225 -22.05 20.51 -19.46
N GLU A 226 -20.93 20.32 -18.80
CA GLU A 226 -20.27 19.03 -18.66
C GLU A 226 -19.79 18.79 -17.23
N ILE A 227 -19.94 17.56 -16.76
CA ILE A 227 -19.57 17.15 -15.41
C ILE A 227 -18.83 15.82 -15.47
N TYR A 228 -17.58 15.82 -15.05
CA TYR A 228 -16.74 14.63 -14.99
C TYR A 228 -16.40 14.30 -13.54
N VAL A 229 -16.50 13.02 -13.20
CA VAL A 229 -16.23 12.55 -11.85
C VAL A 229 -15.22 11.39 -11.90
N LEU A 230 -14.13 11.52 -11.17
CA LEU A 230 -13.21 10.44 -10.87
C LEU A 230 -13.47 9.96 -9.44
N VAL A 231 -13.83 8.70 -9.27
CA VAL A 231 -13.99 8.08 -7.97
C VAL A 231 -12.84 7.11 -7.74
N VAL A 232 -11.98 7.44 -6.80
CA VAL A 232 -10.89 6.58 -6.34
C VAL A 232 -11.40 5.75 -5.18
N GLY A 233 -11.60 4.45 -5.42
CA GLY A 233 -11.97 3.46 -4.43
C GLY A 233 -10.77 3.03 -3.59
N GLU A 234 -11.03 2.36 -2.48
CA GLU A 234 -10.03 1.88 -1.54
C GLU A 234 -10.22 0.39 -1.29
N THR A 235 -9.15 -0.40 -1.45
CA THR A 235 -9.05 -1.81 -1.03
C THR A 235 -10.11 -2.74 -1.65
N SER A 236 -10.72 -2.39 -2.79
CA SER A 236 -11.79 -3.18 -3.41
C SER A 236 -11.24 -4.07 -4.53
N ARG A 237 -11.34 -5.40 -4.39
CA ARG A 237 -10.91 -6.36 -5.42
C ARG A 237 -12.07 -6.78 -6.33
N ALA A 238 -11.83 -6.87 -7.61
CA ALA A 238 -12.84 -7.23 -8.62
C ALA A 238 -13.45 -8.63 -8.40
N LEU A 239 -12.71 -9.55 -7.80
CA LEU A 239 -13.13 -10.94 -7.55
C LEU A 239 -14.35 -11.08 -6.63
N ASN A 240 -14.67 -10.06 -5.84
CA ASN A 240 -15.87 -10.04 -4.99
C ASN A 240 -17.00 -9.17 -5.58
N TRP A 241 -16.88 -8.75 -6.85
CA TRP A 241 -17.93 -8.00 -7.53
C TRP A 241 -18.78 -8.90 -8.42
N SER A 242 -20.10 -8.95 -8.18
CA SER A 242 -21.02 -9.72 -9.04
C SER A 242 -21.06 -9.22 -10.49
N LEU A 243 -20.71 -7.95 -10.74
CA LEU A 243 -20.50 -7.41 -12.10
C LEU A 243 -19.40 -8.14 -12.89
N TYR A 244 -18.48 -8.81 -12.23
CA TYR A 244 -17.38 -9.57 -12.84
C TYR A 244 -17.54 -11.08 -12.70
N GLY A 245 -18.73 -11.55 -12.31
CA GLY A 245 -19.06 -12.96 -12.23
C GLY A 245 -18.87 -13.61 -10.85
N TYR A 246 -18.75 -12.82 -9.79
CA TYR A 246 -18.82 -13.35 -8.43
C TYR A 246 -20.21 -13.88 -8.11
N ASP A 247 -20.31 -15.06 -7.49
CA ASP A 247 -21.57 -15.78 -7.27
C ASP A 247 -22.51 -15.09 -6.27
N ARG A 248 -21.98 -14.20 -5.42
CA ARG A 248 -22.77 -13.46 -4.43
C ARG A 248 -23.16 -12.09 -4.99
N GLU A 249 -24.42 -11.69 -4.71
CA GLU A 249 -24.99 -10.44 -5.21
C GLU A 249 -24.44 -9.22 -4.46
N THR A 250 -23.22 -8.79 -4.82
CA THR A 250 -22.54 -7.64 -4.22
C THR A 250 -22.80 -6.32 -4.98
N ASN A 251 -23.25 -6.38 -6.24
CA ASN A 251 -23.50 -5.18 -7.05
C ASN A 251 -24.91 -5.16 -7.66
N PRO A 252 -26.01 -5.27 -6.85
CA PRO A 252 -27.36 -5.33 -7.38
C PRO A 252 -27.77 -4.06 -8.11
N LYS A 253 -27.36 -2.87 -7.62
CA LYS A 253 -27.76 -1.58 -8.18
C LYS A 253 -27.00 -1.22 -9.44
N LEU A 254 -25.68 -1.42 -9.46
CA LEU A 254 -24.86 -1.16 -10.65
C LEU A 254 -25.18 -2.14 -11.77
N SER A 255 -25.59 -3.37 -11.46
CA SER A 255 -26.03 -4.35 -12.47
C SER A 255 -27.28 -3.90 -13.23
N GLU A 256 -28.13 -3.10 -12.60
CA GLU A 256 -29.34 -2.52 -13.19
C GLU A 256 -29.12 -1.10 -13.76
N THR A 257 -27.94 -0.51 -13.50
CA THR A 257 -27.64 0.87 -13.92
C THR A 257 -27.38 0.93 -15.43
N PRO A 258 -28.17 1.70 -16.21
CA PRO A 258 -27.95 1.83 -17.65
C PRO A 258 -26.68 2.62 -17.94
N ASN A 259 -26.13 2.41 -19.15
CA ASN A 259 -24.98 3.16 -19.67
C ASN A 259 -23.67 2.94 -18.90
N LEU A 260 -23.55 1.86 -18.13
CA LEU A 260 -22.35 1.46 -17.41
C LEU A 260 -21.54 0.49 -18.27
N THR A 261 -20.23 0.73 -18.36
CA THR A 261 -19.26 -0.15 -18.99
C THR A 261 -18.28 -0.66 -17.92
N ALA A 262 -18.29 -1.96 -17.67
CA ALA A 262 -17.37 -2.63 -16.76
C ALA A 262 -16.22 -3.29 -17.55
N PHE A 263 -14.99 -3.07 -17.10
CA PHE A 263 -13.76 -3.65 -17.69
C PHE A 263 -13.35 -4.88 -16.87
N THR A 264 -13.17 -6.00 -17.53
CA THR A 264 -13.04 -7.31 -16.86
C THR A 264 -11.62 -7.77 -16.56
N ASN A 265 -10.62 -7.17 -17.20
CA ASN A 265 -9.20 -7.55 -17.03
C ASN A 265 -8.35 -6.35 -16.63
N VAL A 266 -8.49 -5.93 -15.37
CA VAL A 266 -7.85 -4.72 -14.87
C VAL A 266 -6.94 -5.04 -13.70
N LEU A 267 -5.67 -4.66 -13.82
CA LEU A 267 -4.70 -4.74 -12.73
C LEU A 267 -4.23 -3.34 -12.35
N THR A 268 -4.09 -3.11 -11.06
CA THR A 268 -3.34 -1.95 -10.55
C THR A 268 -1.84 -2.24 -10.59
N GLN A 269 -1.02 -1.20 -10.66
CA GLN A 269 0.45 -1.33 -10.67
C GLN A 269 1.06 -1.29 -9.25
N SER A 270 0.24 -1.06 -8.23
CA SER A 270 0.68 -1.03 -6.83
C SER A 270 -0.40 -1.57 -5.91
N ASN A 271 0.02 -2.24 -4.86
CA ASN A 271 -0.83 -2.76 -3.79
C ASN A 271 -0.78 -1.88 -2.53
N THR A 272 -0.44 -0.59 -2.69
CA THR A 272 -0.35 0.37 -1.57
C THR A 272 -0.97 1.70 -1.98
N THR A 273 -1.80 2.26 -1.12
CA THR A 273 -2.55 3.50 -1.35
C THR A 273 -1.63 4.69 -1.66
N HIS A 274 -0.53 4.84 -0.89
CA HIS A 274 0.39 5.97 -1.05
C HIS A 274 1.13 6.01 -2.41
N LYS A 275 1.14 4.91 -3.16
CA LYS A 275 1.65 4.83 -4.54
C LYS A 275 0.54 4.80 -5.57
N SER A 276 -0.48 3.97 -5.34
CA SER A 276 -1.52 3.74 -6.34
C SER A 276 -2.36 4.99 -6.57
N VAL A 277 -2.86 5.63 -5.51
CA VAL A 277 -3.74 6.81 -5.65
C VAL A 277 -3.04 7.98 -6.36
N PRO A 278 -1.79 8.36 -6.02
CA PRO A 278 -1.08 9.39 -6.78
C PRO A 278 -0.91 9.06 -8.26
N MET A 279 -0.66 7.80 -8.62
CA MET A 279 -0.61 7.39 -10.03
C MET A 279 -1.98 7.48 -10.71
N LEU A 280 -3.09 7.13 -10.03
CA LEU A 280 -4.44 7.32 -10.57
C LEU A 280 -4.79 8.80 -10.81
N MET A 281 -4.19 9.70 -10.04
CA MET A 281 -4.45 11.14 -10.07
C MET A 281 -3.43 11.94 -10.89
N SER A 282 -2.51 11.30 -11.61
CA SER A 282 -1.44 11.98 -12.38
C SER A 282 -1.11 11.26 -13.68
N ALA A 283 -0.26 11.87 -14.51
CA ALA A 283 0.31 11.24 -15.70
C ALA A 283 1.44 10.24 -15.40
N VAL A 284 1.70 9.99 -14.12
CA VAL A 284 2.78 9.13 -13.64
C VAL A 284 2.27 7.70 -13.50
N SER A 285 3.11 6.75 -13.88
CA SER A 285 2.88 5.31 -13.73
C SER A 285 4.06 4.64 -12.99
N ALA A 286 4.00 3.34 -12.76
CA ALA A 286 5.10 2.63 -12.11
C ALA A 286 6.41 2.72 -12.90
N GLU A 287 6.34 2.86 -14.23
CA GLU A 287 7.51 2.93 -15.12
C GLU A 287 8.29 4.25 -15.01
N ASN A 288 7.63 5.33 -14.58
CA ASN A 288 8.22 6.67 -14.49
C ASN A 288 7.90 7.36 -13.15
N PHE A 289 7.76 6.59 -12.08
CA PHE A 289 7.25 7.06 -10.79
C PHE A 289 8.02 8.27 -10.22
N ASP A 290 9.32 8.36 -10.45
CA ASP A 290 10.13 9.49 -9.94
C ASP A 290 9.72 10.86 -10.52
N SER A 291 8.96 10.88 -11.63
CA SER A 291 8.38 12.12 -12.17
C SER A 291 7.37 12.78 -11.25
N ILE A 292 6.81 12.04 -10.29
CA ILE A 292 5.77 12.52 -9.34
C ILE A 292 6.28 13.68 -8.49
N TYR A 293 7.56 13.73 -8.19
CA TYR A 293 8.17 14.79 -7.37
C TYR A 293 8.23 16.15 -8.08
N HIS A 294 7.93 16.20 -9.40
CA HIS A 294 8.07 17.40 -10.23
C HIS A 294 6.83 17.72 -11.05
N GLN A 295 5.82 16.86 -11.06
CA GLN A 295 4.59 17.02 -11.83
C GLN A 295 3.39 17.27 -10.91
N LYS A 296 2.38 17.97 -11.43
CA LYS A 296 1.10 18.17 -10.78
C LYS A 296 0.10 17.07 -11.13
N GLY A 297 -1.01 17.03 -10.38
CA GLY A 297 -2.08 16.06 -10.57
C GLY A 297 -3.04 16.43 -11.70
N ILE A 298 -3.92 15.50 -12.05
CA ILE A 298 -4.98 15.63 -13.07
C ILE A 298 -5.88 16.86 -12.81
N ILE A 299 -6.07 17.24 -11.55
CA ILE A 299 -6.88 18.39 -11.14
C ILE A 299 -6.32 19.68 -11.75
N THR A 300 -5.00 19.85 -11.77
CA THR A 300 -4.35 21.01 -12.43
C THR A 300 -4.63 21.01 -13.93
N ALA A 301 -4.59 19.86 -14.62
CA ALA A 301 -4.90 19.81 -16.05
C ALA A 301 -6.34 20.29 -16.33
N PHE A 302 -7.31 19.86 -15.53
CA PHE A 302 -8.69 20.34 -15.64
C PHE A 302 -8.85 21.84 -15.34
N ARG A 303 -8.15 22.34 -14.31
CA ARG A 303 -8.16 23.80 -14.00
C ARG A 303 -7.59 24.63 -15.15
N GLU A 304 -6.48 24.22 -15.73
CA GLU A 304 -5.87 24.87 -16.89
C GLU A 304 -6.83 24.88 -18.10
N ALA A 305 -7.60 23.79 -18.28
CA ALA A 305 -8.61 23.67 -19.31
C ALA A 305 -9.91 24.44 -18.99
N GLY A 306 -9.98 25.17 -17.89
CA GLY A 306 -11.11 26.05 -17.52
C GLY A 306 -12.24 25.37 -16.74
N PHE A 307 -12.05 24.16 -16.23
CA PHE A 307 -13.02 23.50 -15.37
C PHE A 307 -12.97 24.06 -13.94
N LYS A 308 -14.11 24.11 -13.28
CA LYS A 308 -14.19 24.22 -11.83
C LYS A 308 -13.98 22.87 -11.20
N THR A 309 -13.08 22.80 -10.23
CA THR A 309 -12.59 21.53 -9.69
C THR A 309 -12.91 21.37 -8.22
N ALA A 310 -13.25 20.15 -7.81
CA ALA A 310 -13.42 19.79 -6.41
C ALA A 310 -12.72 18.46 -6.10
N PHE A 311 -12.19 18.35 -4.88
CA PHE A 311 -11.64 17.13 -4.32
C PHE A 311 -12.24 16.89 -2.94
N PHE A 312 -12.87 15.74 -2.75
CA PHE A 312 -13.48 15.35 -1.48
C PHE A 312 -12.96 13.99 -1.04
N SER A 313 -12.39 13.92 0.16
CA SER A 313 -11.79 12.71 0.71
C SER A 313 -12.44 12.28 2.01
N ASN A 314 -12.79 10.99 2.12
CA ASN A 314 -13.17 10.33 3.38
C ASN A 314 -11.96 9.67 4.05
N GLN A 315 -10.74 10.10 3.75
CA GLN A 315 -9.53 9.69 4.44
C GLN A 315 -8.90 10.87 5.18
N ARG A 316 -7.94 10.59 6.06
CA ARG A 316 -7.26 11.64 6.81
C ARG A 316 -6.13 12.24 6.00
N TYR A 317 -5.90 13.52 6.25
CA TYR A 317 -4.72 14.21 5.75
C TYR A 317 -3.44 13.60 6.34
N ASN A 318 -2.46 13.27 5.50
CA ASN A 318 -1.22 12.60 5.91
C ASN A 318 0.06 13.15 5.28
N ASN A 319 0.00 14.33 4.65
CA ASN A 319 1.11 14.99 3.94
C ASN A 319 1.69 14.16 2.78
N SER A 320 0.86 13.37 2.11
CA SER A 320 1.24 12.61 0.92
C SER A 320 0.89 13.34 -0.39
N PHE A 321 1.26 12.74 -1.53
CA PHE A 321 0.85 13.24 -2.85
C PHE A 321 -0.66 13.28 -3.05
N ILE A 322 -1.42 12.43 -2.34
CA ILE A 322 -2.89 12.45 -2.36
C ILE A 322 -3.39 13.82 -1.90
N ASP A 323 -2.83 14.29 -0.78
CA ASP A 323 -3.18 15.58 -0.19
C ASP A 323 -2.72 16.74 -1.07
N PHE A 324 -1.52 16.63 -1.65
CA PHE A 324 -0.98 17.69 -2.50
C PHE A 324 -1.80 17.84 -3.78
N PHE A 325 -2.13 16.74 -4.44
CA PHE A 325 -2.98 16.76 -5.63
C PHE A 325 -4.42 17.17 -5.31
N GLY A 326 -4.96 16.74 -4.16
CA GLY A 326 -6.27 17.20 -3.69
C GLY A 326 -6.34 18.72 -3.50
N LYS A 327 -5.29 19.30 -2.92
CA LYS A 327 -5.17 20.76 -2.72
C LYS A 327 -5.01 21.59 -3.99
N GLU A 328 -4.79 20.96 -5.14
CA GLU A 328 -4.83 21.64 -6.43
C GLU A 328 -6.25 22.07 -6.83
N ALA A 329 -7.30 21.48 -6.21
CA ALA A 329 -8.69 21.80 -6.51
C ALA A 329 -9.10 23.21 -6.04
N ASP A 330 -10.09 23.80 -6.75
CA ASP A 330 -10.72 25.05 -6.31
C ASP A 330 -11.47 24.87 -4.98
N HIS A 331 -12.01 23.67 -4.72
CA HIS A 331 -12.66 23.28 -3.47
C HIS A 331 -12.10 21.93 -3.01
N CYS A 332 -11.45 21.89 -1.85
CA CYS A 332 -10.83 20.69 -1.29
C CYS A 332 -11.33 20.47 0.14
N ASP A 333 -11.85 19.27 0.44
CA ASP A 333 -12.32 18.90 1.77
C ASP A 333 -11.92 17.48 2.15
N PHE A 334 -11.38 17.34 3.36
CA PHE A 334 -11.06 16.06 4.03
C PHE A 334 -12.02 15.91 5.20
N ILE A 335 -13.13 15.17 4.99
CA ILE A 335 -14.25 15.14 5.94
C ILE A 335 -13.90 14.58 7.33
N LYS A 336 -12.78 13.87 7.47
CA LYS A 336 -12.29 13.34 8.77
C LYS A 336 -11.39 14.33 9.54
N GLU A 337 -11.07 15.48 8.97
CA GLU A 337 -10.25 16.51 9.63
C GLU A 337 -11.10 17.53 10.43
N ASP A 338 -12.42 17.53 10.26
CA ASP A 338 -13.30 18.36 11.07
C ASP A 338 -13.20 17.97 12.55
N SER A 339 -13.00 18.94 13.43
CA SER A 339 -12.91 18.74 14.88
C SER A 339 -14.18 18.10 15.48
N LEU A 340 -15.34 18.29 14.85
CA LEU A 340 -16.61 17.69 15.24
C LEU A 340 -16.71 16.19 14.88
N THR A 341 -15.96 15.76 13.86
CA THR A 341 -15.96 14.37 13.35
C THR A 341 -14.67 13.62 13.69
N ALA A 342 -13.71 14.30 14.34
CA ALA A 342 -12.44 13.69 14.75
C ALA A 342 -12.69 12.43 15.61
N GLY A 343 -12.19 11.29 15.12
CA GLY A 343 -12.37 10.00 15.77
C GLY A 343 -13.67 9.25 15.43
N GLN A 344 -14.56 9.83 14.61
CA GLN A 344 -15.73 9.12 14.10
C GLN A 344 -15.38 8.36 12.82
N ASN A 345 -15.96 7.17 12.69
CA ASN A 345 -15.87 6.39 11.46
C ASN A 345 -17.00 6.83 10.52
N LEU A 346 -16.69 7.81 9.64
CA LEU A 346 -17.65 8.35 8.70
C LEU A 346 -17.80 7.42 7.48
N SER A 347 -19.04 7.19 7.07
CA SER A 347 -19.30 6.47 5.82
C SER A 347 -19.05 7.35 4.60
N ASP A 348 -18.78 6.71 3.44
CA ASP A 348 -18.59 7.41 2.16
C ASP A 348 -19.84 8.20 1.71
N ASP A 349 -21.01 7.91 2.26
CA ASP A 349 -22.25 8.66 2.02
C ASP A 349 -22.12 10.16 2.30
N ASN A 350 -21.25 10.55 3.23
CA ASN A 350 -21.02 11.96 3.52
C ASN A 350 -20.42 12.72 2.33
N LEU A 351 -19.70 12.03 1.44
CA LEU A 351 -19.18 12.63 0.20
C LEU A 351 -20.32 13.03 -0.75
N LEU A 352 -21.45 12.30 -0.76
CA LEU A 352 -22.59 12.62 -1.62
C LEU A 352 -23.24 13.97 -1.28
N ALA A 353 -23.22 14.36 -0.01
CA ALA A 353 -23.71 15.69 0.40
C ALA A 353 -22.86 16.80 -0.20
N LEU A 354 -21.52 16.67 -0.14
CA LEU A 354 -20.58 17.62 -0.75
C LEU A 354 -20.71 17.67 -2.28
N VAL A 355 -20.87 16.52 -2.93
CA VAL A 355 -21.13 16.46 -4.38
C VAL A 355 -22.42 17.20 -4.72
N LYS A 356 -23.50 17.00 -3.96
CA LYS A 356 -24.78 17.68 -4.19
C LYS A 356 -24.64 19.21 -4.07
N GLU A 357 -23.92 19.68 -3.07
CA GLU A 357 -23.62 21.11 -2.88
C GLU A 357 -22.78 21.65 -4.05
N GLU A 358 -21.76 20.90 -4.49
CA GLU A 358 -20.91 21.31 -5.60
C GLU A 358 -21.69 21.41 -6.92
N LEU A 359 -22.53 20.41 -7.21
CA LEU A 359 -23.40 20.40 -8.39
C LEU A 359 -24.43 21.55 -8.37
N ALA A 360 -24.92 21.94 -7.19
CA ALA A 360 -25.87 23.03 -7.02
C ALA A 360 -25.29 24.41 -7.39
N LYS A 361 -23.95 24.58 -7.43
CA LYS A 361 -23.29 25.80 -7.91
C LYS A 361 -23.54 26.08 -9.40
N GLY A 362 -23.97 25.08 -10.16
CA GLY A 362 -24.40 25.23 -11.54
C GLY A 362 -23.28 25.60 -12.53
N ASN A 363 -22.02 25.35 -12.20
CA ASN A 363 -20.90 25.61 -13.09
C ASN A 363 -21.04 24.82 -14.41
N ARG A 364 -20.64 25.42 -15.54
CA ARG A 364 -20.75 24.77 -16.86
C ARG A 364 -19.81 23.60 -17.02
N LYS A 365 -18.56 23.78 -16.65
CA LYS A 365 -17.51 22.76 -16.72
C LYS A 365 -17.08 22.40 -15.30
N GLN A 366 -17.31 21.18 -14.88
CA GLN A 366 -16.97 20.70 -13.52
C GLN A 366 -16.18 19.40 -13.58
N PHE A 367 -15.15 19.30 -12.75
CA PHE A 367 -14.42 18.07 -12.50
C PHE A 367 -14.37 17.82 -10.99
N ILE A 368 -14.83 16.66 -10.56
CA ILE A 368 -14.92 16.28 -9.15
C ILE A 368 -14.12 14.99 -8.95
N VAL A 369 -13.22 14.98 -7.99
CA VAL A 369 -12.51 13.77 -7.53
C VAL A 369 -13.05 13.38 -6.17
N LEU A 370 -13.45 12.12 -6.02
CA LEU A 370 -13.88 11.53 -4.76
C LEU A 370 -12.86 10.47 -4.35
N HIS A 371 -12.35 10.57 -3.13
CA HIS A 371 -11.47 9.59 -2.53
C HIS A 371 -12.18 8.92 -1.37
N THR A 372 -12.62 7.68 -1.58
CA THR A 372 -13.46 6.94 -0.63
C THR A 372 -12.61 6.22 0.44
N TYR A 373 -13.25 5.74 1.50
CA TYR A 373 -12.66 4.83 2.46
C TYR A 373 -12.99 3.36 2.14
N GLY A 374 -13.93 3.16 1.24
CA GLY A 374 -14.25 1.93 0.52
C GLY A 374 -14.34 0.67 1.37
N SER A 375 -13.49 -0.30 1.02
CA SER A 375 -13.43 -1.61 1.70
C SER A 375 -12.19 -1.76 2.58
N HIS A 376 -11.59 -0.65 3.07
CA HIS A 376 -10.43 -0.71 3.97
C HIS A 376 -10.73 -1.51 5.25
N PHE A 377 -9.79 -2.29 5.74
CA PHE A 377 -9.90 -3.01 7.00
C PHE A 377 -10.03 -2.00 8.18
N ASN A 378 -10.87 -2.17 9.22
CA ASN A 378 -11.80 -3.27 9.49
C ASN A 378 -13.08 -3.17 8.65
N TYR A 379 -13.36 -4.15 7.80
CA TYR A 379 -14.48 -4.14 6.83
C TYR A 379 -15.84 -3.88 7.48
N ARG A 380 -16.07 -4.43 8.71
CA ARG A 380 -17.33 -4.29 9.44
C ARG A 380 -17.68 -2.84 9.75
N GLU A 381 -16.70 -1.97 9.77
CA GLU A 381 -16.87 -0.56 10.08
C GLU A 381 -17.13 0.30 8.83
N ARG A 382 -17.10 -0.27 7.63
CA ARG A 382 -17.26 0.46 6.37
C ARG A 382 -18.72 0.69 5.99
N TYR A 383 -19.66 0.05 6.68
CA TYR A 383 -21.09 0.18 6.43
C TYR A 383 -21.87 0.22 7.76
N PRO A 384 -23.04 0.92 7.80
CA PRO A 384 -23.88 0.93 9.01
C PRO A 384 -24.48 -0.46 9.26
N ALA A 385 -24.73 -0.78 10.53
CA ALA A 385 -25.21 -2.10 10.93
C ALA A 385 -26.49 -2.54 10.20
N GLY A 386 -27.36 -1.59 9.84
CA GLY A 386 -28.59 -1.85 9.08
C GLY A 386 -28.37 -2.22 7.62
N ALA A 387 -27.20 -1.94 7.05
CA ALA A 387 -26.86 -2.26 5.66
C ALA A 387 -26.20 -3.65 5.52
N ALA A 388 -25.90 -4.35 6.60
CA ALA A 388 -25.34 -5.70 6.56
C ALA A 388 -26.33 -6.70 5.94
N PHE A 389 -26.02 -7.19 4.76
CA PHE A 389 -26.80 -8.18 4.00
C PHE A 389 -26.29 -9.60 4.23
N PHE A 390 -24.99 -9.82 4.10
CA PHE A 390 -24.34 -11.12 4.34
C PHE A 390 -24.01 -11.28 5.82
N ARG A 391 -24.42 -12.43 6.42
CA ARG A 391 -24.26 -12.67 7.85
C ARG A 391 -23.89 -14.14 8.14
N PRO A 392 -23.19 -14.47 9.24
CA PRO A 392 -22.67 -13.53 10.23
C PRO A 392 -21.48 -12.72 9.69
N ASP A 393 -21.38 -11.42 10.05
CA ASP A 393 -20.30 -10.51 9.68
C ASP A 393 -19.46 -10.07 10.90
N SER A 394 -19.62 -10.79 12.02
CA SER A 394 -18.90 -10.58 13.28
C SER A 394 -18.90 -11.89 14.10
N PRO A 395 -17.81 -12.22 14.84
CA PRO A 395 -16.54 -11.49 14.87
C PRO A 395 -15.80 -11.54 13.51
N ALA A 396 -15.12 -10.44 13.16
CA ALA A 396 -14.37 -10.30 11.92
C ALA A 396 -12.89 -9.91 12.22
N ASP A 397 -12.31 -10.58 13.23
CA ASP A 397 -10.91 -10.42 13.56
C ASP A 397 -10.04 -11.05 12.46
N ALA A 398 -8.83 -10.53 12.24
CA ALA A 398 -7.89 -10.98 11.21
C ALA A 398 -7.26 -12.35 11.52
N GLU A 399 -8.11 -13.34 11.75
CA GLU A 399 -7.73 -14.73 11.99
C GLU A 399 -8.43 -15.66 11.00
N PHE A 400 -7.72 -16.63 10.46
CA PHE A 400 -8.25 -17.60 9.49
C PHE A 400 -9.55 -18.30 9.94
N LYS A 401 -9.71 -18.56 11.24
CA LYS A 401 -10.94 -19.16 11.80
C LYS A 401 -12.20 -18.31 11.59
N TYR A 402 -12.05 -17.00 11.33
CA TYR A 402 -13.14 -16.06 11.06
C TYR A 402 -13.26 -15.68 9.58
N ARG A 403 -12.57 -16.40 8.69
CA ARG A 403 -12.52 -16.10 7.26
C ARG A 403 -13.91 -15.87 6.64
N ASP A 404 -14.87 -16.72 6.95
CA ASP A 404 -16.21 -16.60 6.36
C ASP A 404 -16.93 -15.33 6.84
N ASN A 405 -16.75 -14.95 8.10
CA ASN A 405 -17.29 -13.70 8.64
C ASN A 405 -16.58 -12.48 8.02
N LEU A 406 -15.25 -12.57 7.82
CA LEU A 406 -14.46 -11.53 7.13
C LEU A 406 -14.93 -11.34 5.70
N ILE A 407 -15.16 -12.43 4.96
CA ILE A 407 -15.72 -12.37 3.61
C ILE A 407 -17.12 -11.74 3.62
N ASN A 408 -17.99 -12.12 4.59
CA ASN A 408 -19.29 -11.51 4.72
C ASN A 408 -19.21 -10.00 4.99
N ALA A 409 -18.32 -9.56 5.87
CA ALA A 409 -18.09 -8.15 6.14
C ALA A 409 -17.51 -7.42 4.93
N TYR A 410 -16.57 -8.02 4.22
CA TYR A 410 -15.97 -7.48 3.00
C TYR A 410 -17.00 -7.34 1.88
N ASP A 411 -17.80 -8.36 1.62
CA ASP A 411 -18.85 -8.32 0.62
C ASP A 411 -19.94 -7.30 0.95
N ASN A 412 -20.24 -7.09 2.24
CA ASN A 412 -21.13 -6.01 2.68
C ASN A 412 -20.54 -4.62 2.38
N SER A 413 -19.24 -4.42 2.56
CA SER A 413 -18.58 -3.15 2.22
C SER A 413 -18.63 -2.87 0.71
N ILE A 414 -18.45 -3.90 -0.13
CA ILE A 414 -18.60 -3.80 -1.59
C ILE A 414 -20.06 -3.47 -1.95
N ARG A 415 -21.03 -4.13 -1.34
CA ARG A 415 -22.44 -3.85 -1.56
C ARG A 415 -22.83 -2.43 -1.13
N TYR A 416 -22.16 -1.89 -0.13
CA TYR A 416 -22.33 -0.51 0.28
C TYR A 416 -21.70 0.48 -0.71
N THR A 417 -20.55 0.14 -1.30
CA THR A 417 -19.93 0.89 -2.41
C THR A 417 -20.82 0.88 -3.66
N ASP A 418 -21.47 -0.24 -3.96
CA ASP A 418 -22.48 -0.34 -5.03
C ASP A 418 -23.62 0.66 -4.84
N ASP A 419 -24.18 0.75 -3.63
CA ASP A 419 -25.22 1.73 -3.29
C ASP A 419 -24.73 3.17 -3.42
N PHE A 420 -23.53 3.46 -2.92
CA PHE A 420 -22.90 4.77 -3.03
C PHE A 420 -22.74 5.22 -4.48
N LEU A 421 -22.16 4.36 -5.33
CA LEU A 421 -21.94 4.68 -6.75
C LEU A 421 -23.25 4.84 -7.52
N ALA A 422 -24.25 4.00 -7.26
CA ALA A 422 -25.56 4.12 -7.88
C ALA A 422 -26.25 5.45 -7.51
N ARG A 423 -26.16 5.87 -6.25
CA ARG A 423 -26.70 7.17 -5.81
C ARG A 423 -25.92 8.34 -6.40
N LEU A 424 -24.61 8.25 -6.53
CA LEU A 424 -23.80 9.24 -7.20
C LEU A 424 -24.21 9.39 -8.67
N ILE A 425 -24.37 8.28 -9.38
CA ILE A 425 -24.89 8.28 -10.76
C ILE A 425 -26.27 8.94 -10.81
N GLY A 426 -27.16 8.64 -9.86
CA GLY A 426 -28.46 9.27 -9.75
C GLY A 426 -28.41 10.79 -9.58
N LEU A 427 -27.43 11.32 -8.84
CA LEU A 427 -27.19 12.77 -8.74
C LEU A 427 -26.74 13.37 -10.08
N LEU A 428 -25.88 12.67 -10.82
CA LEU A 428 -25.39 13.11 -12.13
C LEU A 428 -26.50 13.06 -13.20
N GLN A 429 -27.37 12.05 -13.18
CA GLN A 429 -28.52 11.92 -14.09
C GLN A 429 -29.53 13.06 -13.92
N GLN A 430 -29.64 13.64 -12.73
CA GLN A 430 -30.52 14.78 -12.48
C GLN A 430 -29.97 16.10 -13.05
N GLN A 431 -28.71 16.10 -13.48
CA GLN A 431 -28.10 17.28 -14.10
C GLN A 431 -28.40 17.32 -15.59
N ASP A 432 -28.76 18.50 -16.07
CA ASP A 432 -28.92 18.74 -17.52
C ASP A 432 -27.53 18.97 -18.17
N ALA A 433 -26.68 17.92 -18.17
CA ALA A 433 -25.27 17.98 -18.56
C ALA A 433 -24.82 16.71 -19.28
N GLY A 434 -23.83 16.84 -20.18
CA GLY A 434 -23.03 15.71 -20.62
C GLY A 434 -22.14 15.27 -19.48
N SER A 435 -22.31 14.05 -18.96
CA SER A 435 -21.56 13.61 -17.77
C SER A 435 -20.92 12.26 -17.99
N ALA A 436 -19.71 12.09 -17.41
CA ALA A 436 -19.06 10.79 -17.30
C ALA A 436 -18.48 10.61 -15.88
N MET A 437 -18.54 9.39 -15.39
CA MET A 437 -17.93 8.96 -14.12
C MET A 437 -17.01 7.77 -14.39
N LEU A 438 -15.78 7.81 -13.88
CA LEU A 438 -14.86 6.68 -13.84
C LEU A 438 -14.64 6.28 -12.37
N TYR A 439 -14.82 5.02 -12.06
CA TYR A 439 -14.48 4.43 -10.77
C TYR A 439 -13.46 3.32 -10.95
N THR A 440 -12.44 3.30 -10.12
CA THR A 440 -11.53 2.16 -9.92
C THR A 440 -11.05 2.16 -8.48
N SER A 441 -10.72 0.97 -7.95
CA SER A 441 -10.02 0.89 -6.66
C SER A 441 -8.53 1.10 -6.86
N ASP A 442 -7.89 1.60 -5.84
CA ASP A 442 -6.43 1.78 -5.81
C ASP A 442 -5.69 0.44 -5.76
N HIS A 443 -6.17 -0.52 -4.97
CA HIS A 443 -5.73 -1.92 -4.92
C HIS A 443 -6.86 -2.82 -4.41
N GLY A 444 -6.60 -4.11 -4.41
CA GLY A 444 -7.43 -5.13 -3.76
C GLY A 444 -6.80 -5.64 -2.47
N GLU A 445 -7.21 -6.84 -2.02
CA GLU A 445 -6.80 -7.38 -0.73
C GLU A 445 -6.80 -8.91 -0.70
N ASP A 446 -5.90 -9.50 0.09
CA ASP A 446 -5.95 -10.91 0.45
C ASP A 446 -6.85 -11.11 1.67
N ILE A 447 -7.70 -12.14 1.64
CA ILE A 447 -8.58 -12.51 2.76
C ILE A 447 -8.47 -14.03 2.96
N PHE A 448 -7.27 -14.52 3.23
CA PHE A 448 -6.98 -15.95 3.38
C PHE A 448 -7.46 -16.80 2.19
N ASP A 449 -7.19 -16.35 0.97
CA ASP A 449 -7.79 -16.88 -0.26
C ASP A 449 -7.22 -18.24 -0.69
N ASP A 450 -5.95 -18.48 -0.40
CA ASP A 450 -5.23 -19.68 -0.80
C ASP A 450 -4.35 -20.25 0.33
N ASP A 451 -3.60 -21.30 0.04
CA ASP A 451 -2.74 -22.01 1.01
C ASP A 451 -1.64 -21.13 1.62
N ARG A 452 -1.38 -19.94 1.08
CA ARG A 452 -0.44 -18.97 1.66
C ARG A 452 -1.00 -18.29 2.89
N HIS A 453 -2.32 -18.31 3.08
CA HIS A 453 -3.03 -17.64 4.18
C HIS A 453 -2.67 -16.15 4.33
N LEU A 454 -2.44 -15.46 3.21
CA LEU A 454 -2.18 -14.03 3.22
C LEU A 454 -3.43 -13.25 3.64
N PHE A 455 -3.20 -12.15 4.35
CA PHE A 455 -4.25 -11.25 4.79
C PHE A 455 -3.79 -9.79 4.60
N LEU A 456 -4.72 -8.90 4.27
CA LEU A 456 -4.46 -7.50 3.93
C LEU A 456 -3.71 -7.30 2.58
N HIS A 457 -3.22 -6.08 2.38
CA HIS A 457 -2.46 -5.64 1.23
C HIS A 457 -1.02 -5.25 1.62
N ALA A 458 -0.32 -4.54 0.75
CA ALA A 458 1.05 -4.06 0.96
C ALA A 458 2.09 -5.17 1.15
N SER A 459 1.80 -6.42 0.73
CA SER A 459 2.81 -7.47 0.70
C SER A 459 3.93 -7.09 -0.26
N PRO A 460 5.21 -7.34 0.07
CA PRO A 460 6.34 -7.01 -0.79
C PRO A 460 6.29 -7.70 -2.18
N VAL A 461 5.65 -8.85 -2.25
CA VAL A 461 5.29 -9.52 -3.50
C VAL A 461 3.78 -9.54 -3.60
N PRO A 462 3.18 -8.64 -4.38
CA PRO A 462 1.72 -8.56 -4.48
C PRO A 462 1.09 -9.85 -5.00
N SER A 463 -0.05 -10.22 -4.43
CA SER A 463 -0.89 -11.29 -4.96
C SER A 463 -1.79 -10.78 -6.09
N TYR A 464 -2.37 -11.70 -6.86
CA TYR A 464 -3.42 -11.35 -7.82
C TYR A 464 -4.64 -10.71 -7.13
N TYR A 465 -4.97 -11.14 -5.91
CA TYR A 465 -6.07 -10.59 -5.12
C TYR A 465 -5.86 -9.12 -4.73
N GLN A 466 -4.60 -8.72 -4.54
CA GLN A 466 -4.22 -7.33 -4.24
C GLN A 466 -4.18 -6.44 -5.49
N LEU A 467 -3.99 -7.02 -6.68
CA LEU A 467 -3.81 -6.26 -7.92
C LEU A 467 -5.06 -6.19 -8.80
N HIS A 468 -5.96 -7.18 -8.75
CA HIS A 468 -7.13 -7.24 -9.61
C HIS A 468 -8.27 -6.38 -9.04
N VAL A 469 -8.49 -5.22 -9.66
CA VAL A 469 -9.40 -4.17 -9.17
C VAL A 469 -10.60 -3.95 -10.10
N PRO A 470 -11.75 -3.51 -9.59
CA PRO A 470 -12.87 -3.07 -10.41
C PRO A 470 -12.52 -1.79 -11.19
N PHE A 471 -13.02 -1.70 -12.40
CA PHE A 471 -12.89 -0.52 -13.25
C PHE A 471 -14.17 -0.34 -14.06
N ILE A 472 -14.89 0.74 -13.81
CA ILE A 472 -16.15 1.04 -14.47
C ILE A 472 -16.19 2.47 -14.98
N VAL A 473 -16.82 2.65 -16.15
CA VAL A 473 -17.11 3.96 -16.72
C VAL A 473 -18.62 4.05 -16.94
N TRP A 474 -19.23 5.09 -16.39
CA TRP A 474 -20.61 5.43 -16.65
C TRP A 474 -20.70 6.75 -17.42
N THR A 475 -21.70 6.87 -18.32
CA THR A 475 -21.92 8.07 -19.13
C THR A 475 -23.41 8.41 -19.19
N SER A 476 -23.76 9.71 -19.14
CA SER A 476 -25.14 10.18 -19.29
C SER A 476 -25.63 10.02 -20.75
N ASP A 477 -26.97 10.01 -20.96
CA ASP A 477 -27.54 9.94 -22.30
C ASP A 477 -27.05 11.10 -23.17
N LYS A 478 -27.02 12.33 -22.65
CA LYS A 478 -26.49 13.49 -23.38
C LYS A 478 -25.03 13.32 -23.81
N TYR A 479 -24.21 12.72 -22.97
CA TYR A 479 -22.80 12.42 -23.31
C TYR A 479 -22.74 11.41 -24.46
N ARG A 480 -23.56 10.35 -24.39
CA ARG A 480 -23.61 9.27 -25.39
C ARG A 480 -24.11 9.76 -26.77
N GLU A 481 -25.08 10.66 -26.77
CA GLU A 481 -25.58 11.29 -28.00
C GLU A 481 -24.51 12.16 -28.67
N LYS A 482 -23.71 12.84 -27.86
CA LYS A 482 -22.72 13.81 -28.34
C LYS A 482 -21.39 13.19 -28.74
N TYR A 483 -20.95 12.14 -28.02
CA TYR A 483 -19.65 11.48 -28.19
C TYR A 483 -19.79 9.96 -28.38
N PRO A 484 -20.51 9.52 -29.46
CA PRO A 484 -20.78 8.11 -29.72
C PRO A 484 -19.47 7.29 -29.98
N GLU A 485 -18.43 7.95 -30.48
CA GLU A 485 -17.11 7.34 -30.70
C GLU A 485 -16.45 6.86 -29.40
N HIS A 486 -16.55 7.63 -28.32
CA HIS A 486 -16.06 7.21 -27.00
C HIS A 486 -16.82 5.99 -26.49
N ILE A 487 -18.14 5.97 -26.72
CA ILE A 487 -18.96 4.84 -26.30
C ILE A 487 -18.59 3.56 -27.06
N ALA A 488 -18.38 3.69 -28.38
CA ALA A 488 -17.95 2.56 -29.22
C ALA A 488 -16.56 2.05 -28.75
N ALA A 489 -15.62 2.95 -28.46
CA ALA A 489 -14.29 2.61 -27.98
C ALA A 489 -14.34 1.92 -26.60
N LEU A 490 -15.12 2.44 -25.65
CA LEU A 490 -15.31 1.81 -24.33
C LEU A 490 -15.83 0.37 -24.46
N GLN A 491 -16.83 0.14 -25.34
CA GLN A 491 -17.37 -1.20 -25.58
C GLN A 491 -16.37 -2.13 -26.25
N GLN A 492 -15.57 -1.62 -27.20
CA GLN A 492 -14.52 -2.38 -27.88
C GLN A 492 -13.40 -2.78 -26.91
N ASN A 493 -13.01 -1.87 -26.00
CA ASN A 493 -11.84 -2.02 -25.13
C ASN A 493 -12.13 -2.76 -23.82
N ARG A 494 -13.39 -2.97 -23.42
CA ARG A 494 -13.77 -3.47 -22.09
C ARG A 494 -13.21 -4.84 -21.71
N GLN A 495 -12.77 -5.65 -22.67
CA GLN A 495 -12.20 -6.97 -22.45
C GLN A 495 -10.67 -7.00 -22.61
N LYS A 496 -10.07 -5.89 -23.06
CA LYS A 496 -8.62 -5.78 -23.16
C LYS A 496 -7.99 -5.72 -21.77
N SER A 497 -6.69 -6.02 -21.71
CA SER A 497 -5.89 -5.81 -20.50
C SER A 497 -5.79 -4.32 -20.19
N VAL A 498 -5.87 -3.95 -18.91
CA VAL A 498 -5.83 -2.57 -18.45
C VAL A 498 -4.96 -2.47 -17.20
N ALA A 499 -3.96 -1.59 -17.23
CA ALA A 499 -3.23 -1.17 -16.06
C ALA A 499 -3.85 0.13 -15.53
N SER A 500 -4.69 0.05 -14.46
CA SER A 500 -5.53 1.17 -14.01
C SER A 500 -4.73 2.45 -13.75
N ASN A 501 -3.61 2.36 -13.05
CA ASN A 501 -2.75 3.52 -12.74
C ASN A 501 -2.15 4.19 -13.98
N ARG A 502 -2.02 3.45 -15.06
CA ARG A 502 -1.45 3.96 -16.32
C ARG A 502 -2.49 4.62 -17.21
N VAL A 503 -3.76 4.18 -17.13
CA VAL A 503 -4.78 4.59 -18.08
C VAL A 503 -5.75 5.65 -17.55
N VAL A 504 -5.94 5.77 -16.23
CA VAL A 504 -6.97 6.66 -15.65
C VAL A 504 -6.77 8.11 -16.06
N PHE A 505 -5.56 8.65 -15.93
CA PHE A 505 -5.24 10.02 -16.33
C PHE A 505 -5.64 10.30 -17.78
N HIS A 506 -5.19 9.44 -18.69
CA HIS A 506 -5.44 9.58 -20.12
C HIS A 506 -6.92 9.43 -20.47
N SER A 507 -7.59 8.46 -19.87
CA SER A 507 -9.00 8.16 -20.14
C SER A 507 -9.95 9.25 -19.63
N VAL A 508 -9.68 9.81 -18.45
CA VAL A 508 -10.53 10.86 -17.87
C VAL A 508 -10.36 12.18 -18.64
N LEU A 509 -9.15 12.52 -19.06
CA LEU A 509 -8.92 13.71 -19.90
C LEU A 509 -9.52 13.55 -21.29
N ASP A 510 -9.38 12.38 -21.93
CA ASP A 510 -9.94 12.07 -23.23
C ASP A 510 -11.49 12.17 -23.21
N LEU A 511 -12.15 11.51 -22.23
CA LEU A 511 -13.59 11.64 -22.02
C LEU A 511 -14.05 13.09 -21.87
N ALA A 512 -13.24 13.95 -21.30
CA ALA A 512 -13.53 15.37 -21.07
C ALA A 512 -13.11 16.28 -22.23
N GLY A 513 -12.52 15.74 -23.29
CA GLY A 513 -11.95 16.52 -24.37
C GLY A 513 -10.86 17.48 -23.89
N VAL A 514 -10.07 17.11 -22.89
CA VAL A 514 -8.95 17.90 -22.39
C VAL A 514 -7.66 17.36 -23.00
N THR A 515 -6.96 18.20 -23.76
CA THR A 515 -5.73 17.83 -24.45
C THR A 515 -4.52 18.52 -23.84
N THR A 516 -3.41 17.80 -23.79
CA THR A 516 -2.09 18.26 -23.34
C THR A 516 -1.02 17.35 -23.93
N ALA A 517 0.23 17.79 -23.95
CA ALA A 517 1.37 16.97 -24.39
C ALA A 517 1.58 15.69 -23.54
N TYR A 518 0.93 15.60 -22.37
CA TYR A 518 1.00 14.44 -21.47
C TYR A 518 -0.10 13.39 -21.75
N VAL A 519 -1.12 13.71 -22.55
CA VAL A 519 -2.15 12.73 -22.96
C VAL A 519 -1.60 11.83 -24.06
N ASN A 520 -1.89 10.55 -23.95
CA ASN A 520 -1.57 9.55 -24.96
C ASN A 520 -2.84 8.72 -25.26
N ASP A 521 -3.36 8.86 -26.47
CA ASP A 521 -4.59 8.18 -26.91
C ASP A 521 -4.47 6.65 -26.87
N SER A 522 -3.25 6.11 -27.04
CA SER A 522 -3.03 4.66 -26.93
C SER A 522 -3.16 4.13 -25.50
N LEU A 523 -3.23 5.01 -24.51
CA LEU A 523 -3.45 4.71 -23.10
C LEU A 523 -4.84 5.13 -22.59
N SER A 524 -5.71 5.66 -23.47
CA SER A 524 -7.11 5.96 -23.12
C SER A 524 -8.03 4.79 -23.45
N VAL A 525 -8.74 4.25 -22.46
CA VAL A 525 -9.75 3.21 -22.71
C VAL A 525 -10.98 3.75 -23.47
N ALA A 526 -11.14 5.08 -23.57
CA ALA A 526 -12.17 5.73 -24.37
C ALA A 526 -11.73 6.00 -25.81
N SER A 527 -10.47 5.71 -26.15
CA SER A 527 -9.92 5.88 -27.51
C SER A 527 -10.01 4.58 -28.34
N PRO A 528 -10.36 4.66 -29.63
CA PRO A 528 -10.23 3.52 -30.53
C PRO A 528 -8.77 3.08 -30.75
N SER A 529 -7.82 3.97 -30.45
CA SER A 529 -6.38 3.69 -30.55
C SER A 529 -5.80 2.98 -29.34
N TYR A 530 -6.61 2.63 -28.33
CA TYR A 530 -6.15 1.95 -27.13
C TYR A 530 -5.44 0.62 -27.46
N THR A 531 -4.19 0.51 -26.99
CA THR A 531 -3.33 -0.67 -27.24
C THR A 531 -2.67 -1.13 -25.96
N GLU A 532 -3.22 -2.11 -25.28
CA GLU A 532 -2.53 -2.82 -24.21
C GLU A 532 -2.74 -4.33 -24.26
#